data_cf845527f0d32ecac3805cc1baa2a15b
#
_entry.id   cf845527f0d32ecac3805cc1baa2a15b
#
_cell.length_a   1.000
_cell.length_b   1.000
_cell.length_c   1.000
_cell.angle_alpha   90.00
_cell.angle_beta   90.00
_cell.angle_gamma   90.00
#
_symmetry.space_group_name_H-M   'P 1'
#
loop_
_entity.id
_entity.type
_entity.pdbx_description
1 polymer ?
#
loop_
_entity_poly.entity_id
_entity_poly.type
_entity_poly.pdbx_seq_one_letter_code
_entity_poly.pdbx_strand_id
1 'polypeptide(L)'
;MEEKEWYLEYQILNNRPGLLGDISSLLGMLSINIVTINGVDDKNRGMLMRSHSDDHIARFRAILDKIDSIAVMKFRQPRLRDRLAIRHGRYIERDADDRKTFRFIRSELGLLVDFMAELYKQDGHYLVGIRGMPRVGKTESIVAASVCASKRWSFISSTLLRQTVRTHLSEEEVNNDHIFIIDGIVSTMRSTEKHRLLVHDVMRMPAVKVVEHPDIFVRETEYELDDFDCMIELRNDEGEKISYDVLESGFSSFDIS
;
A
#
# COMPACT_ATOMS: atom_id res chain seq x y z
N MET A 1 2.74 -27.97 17.51
CA MET A 1 3.69 -26.99 16.93
C MET A 1 2.91 -26.08 16.01
N GLU A 2 3.15 -24.80 16.09
CA GLU A 2 2.47 -23.79 15.26
C GLU A 2 2.96 -23.88 13.81
N GLU A 3 2.05 -23.80 12.86
CA GLU A 3 2.38 -23.83 11.45
C GLU A 3 3.02 -22.50 11.04
N LYS A 4 4.25 -22.54 10.50
CA LYS A 4 4.98 -21.34 10.08
C LYS A 4 4.91 -21.17 8.56
N GLU A 5 4.80 -19.93 8.13
CA GLU A 5 4.88 -19.57 6.71
C GLU A 5 6.30 -19.25 6.28
N TRP A 6 6.63 -19.67 5.06
CA TRP A 6 7.91 -19.46 4.41
C TRP A 6 7.73 -18.90 3.01
N TYR A 7 8.66 -18.08 2.59
CA TYR A 7 8.73 -17.49 1.26
C TYR A 7 9.98 -17.96 0.54
N LEU A 8 9.77 -18.54 -0.64
CA LEU A 8 10.81 -18.86 -1.60
C LEU A 8 10.64 -17.97 -2.83
N GLU A 9 11.71 -17.29 -3.23
CA GLU A 9 11.81 -16.64 -4.54
C GLU A 9 12.98 -17.26 -5.30
N TYR A 10 12.72 -17.66 -6.52
CA TYR A 10 13.71 -18.30 -7.37
C TYR A 10 13.58 -17.84 -8.81
N GLN A 11 14.72 -17.81 -9.51
CA GLN A 11 14.80 -17.62 -10.95
C GLN A 11 14.95 -18.96 -11.63
N ILE A 12 14.24 -19.15 -12.75
CA ILE A 12 14.39 -20.34 -13.61
C ILE A 12 15.56 -20.09 -14.56
N LEU A 13 16.65 -20.83 -14.41
CA LEU A 13 17.83 -20.75 -15.27
C LEU A 13 17.69 -21.63 -16.50
N ASN A 14 17.10 -22.83 -16.33
CA ASN A 14 16.82 -23.77 -17.41
C ASN A 14 15.38 -24.24 -17.29
N ASN A 15 14.53 -23.68 -18.16
CA ASN A 15 13.11 -24.05 -18.18
C ASN A 15 12.92 -25.36 -18.92
N ARG A 16 12.49 -26.40 -18.22
CA ARG A 16 12.15 -27.72 -18.78
C ARG A 16 10.75 -28.16 -18.37
N PRO A 17 10.07 -28.96 -19.21
CA PRO A 17 8.81 -29.57 -18.79
C PRO A 17 8.97 -30.35 -17.49
N GLY A 18 8.00 -30.21 -16.59
CA GLY A 18 7.97 -30.88 -15.28
C GLY A 18 8.75 -30.22 -14.14
N LEU A 19 9.53 -29.17 -14.37
CA LEU A 19 10.32 -28.51 -13.33
C LEU A 19 9.49 -28.11 -12.08
N LEU A 20 8.31 -27.50 -12.30
CA LEU A 20 7.41 -27.15 -11.21
C LEU A 20 6.84 -28.40 -10.52
N GLY A 21 6.54 -29.45 -11.31
CA GLY A 21 6.09 -30.72 -10.77
C GLY A 21 7.13 -31.37 -9.84
N ASP A 22 8.40 -31.34 -10.22
CA ASP A 22 9.50 -31.87 -9.40
C ASP A 22 9.64 -31.12 -8.09
N ILE A 23 9.60 -29.77 -8.13
CA ILE A 23 9.63 -28.92 -6.92
C ILE A 23 8.43 -29.23 -6.03
N SER A 24 7.22 -29.33 -6.60
CA SER A 24 5.99 -29.62 -5.85
C SER A 24 6.01 -31.02 -5.24
N SER A 25 6.54 -32.02 -5.96
CA SER A 25 6.72 -33.40 -5.46
C SER A 25 7.69 -33.44 -4.28
N LEU A 26 8.81 -32.73 -4.39
CA LEU A 26 9.77 -32.61 -3.30
C LEU A 26 9.16 -31.97 -2.04
N LEU A 27 8.36 -30.91 -2.21
CA LEU A 27 7.63 -30.28 -1.09
C LEU A 27 6.67 -31.26 -0.44
N GLY A 28 5.89 -32.01 -1.25
CA GLY A 28 4.98 -33.05 -0.74
C GLY A 28 5.69 -34.15 0.04
N MET A 29 6.84 -34.64 -0.46
CA MET A 29 7.67 -35.63 0.23
C MET A 29 8.20 -35.14 1.59
N LEU A 30 8.42 -33.83 1.71
CA LEU A 30 8.87 -33.19 2.96
C LEU A 30 7.71 -32.69 3.82
N SER A 31 6.45 -33.02 3.50
CA SER A 31 5.26 -32.55 4.21
C SER A 31 5.21 -31.01 4.33
N ILE A 32 5.57 -30.31 3.28
CA ILE A 32 5.49 -28.85 3.17
C ILE A 32 4.33 -28.51 2.25
N ASN A 33 3.37 -27.75 2.73
CA ASN A 33 2.22 -27.31 1.97
C ASN A 33 2.54 -26.07 1.12
N ILE A 34 2.14 -26.08 -0.16
CA ILE A 34 2.15 -24.90 -1.02
C ILE A 34 0.87 -24.10 -0.75
N VAL A 35 1.01 -22.84 -0.35
CA VAL A 35 -0.13 -21.92 -0.18
C VAL A 35 -0.48 -21.28 -1.50
N THR A 36 0.52 -20.74 -2.19
CA THR A 36 0.37 -20.13 -3.51
C THR A 36 1.72 -20.01 -4.21
N ILE A 37 1.69 -19.96 -5.52
CA ILE A 37 2.84 -19.71 -6.39
C ILE A 37 2.43 -18.80 -7.54
N ASN A 38 3.28 -17.82 -7.87
CA ASN A 38 3.07 -16.92 -9.00
C ASN A 38 4.40 -16.34 -9.49
N GLY A 39 4.40 -15.67 -10.64
CA GLY A 39 5.44 -14.73 -11.00
C GLY A 39 5.45 -13.58 -9.98
N VAL A 40 6.61 -13.00 -9.70
CA VAL A 40 6.74 -11.79 -8.87
C VAL A 40 7.43 -10.67 -9.64
N ASP A 41 8.02 -11.02 -10.76
CA ASP A 41 8.50 -10.18 -11.85
C ASP A 41 8.69 -11.03 -13.12
N ASP A 42 9.26 -10.47 -14.18
CA ASP A 42 9.44 -11.14 -15.49
C ASP A 42 10.29 -12.41 -15.39
N LYS A 43 11.23 -12.48 -14.46
CA LYS A 43 12.23 -13.56 -14.35
C LYS A 43 12.03 -14.47 -13.16
N ASN A 44 11.48 -13.93 -12.07
CA ASN A 44 11.42 -14.61 -10.79
C ASN A 44 10.03 -15.19 -10.51
N ARG A 45 10.03 -16.32 -9.80
CA ARG A 45 8.83 -16.96 -9.26
C ARG A 45 8.86 -16.88 -7.75
N GLY A 46 7.72 -16.49 -7.16
CA GLY A 46 7.51 -16.49 -5.72
C GLY A 46 6.63 -17.66 -5.30
N MET A 47 6.92 -18.27 -4.18
CA MET A 47 6.13 -19.33 -3.57
C MET A 47 5.96 -19.06 -2.07
N LEU A 48 4.71 -19.12 -1.59
CA LEU A 48 4.40 -19.17 -0.17
C LEU A 48 4.14 -20.62 0.23
N MET A 49 4.76 -21.04 1.31
CA MET A 49 4.70 -22.41 1.82
C MET A 49 4.39 -22.40 3.31
N ARG A 50 3.80 -23.49 3.83
CA ARG A 50 3.60 -23.71 5.25
C ARG A 50 4.21 -25.03 5.69
N SER A 51 4.82 -25.02 6.87
CA SER A 51 5.39 -26.22 7.49
C SER A 51 5.30 -26.14 9.01
N HIS A 52 5.10 -27.30 9.63
CA HIS A 52 5.19 -27.47 11.09
C HIS A 52 6.63 -27.78 11.56
N SER A 53 7.57 -28.02 10.61
CA SER A 53 8.93 -28.45 10.93
C SER A 53 9.98 -27.54 10.25
N ASP A 54 10.81 -26.93 11.06
CA ASP A 54 11.95 -26.14 10.58
C ASP A 54 13.01 -27.07 9.93
N ASP A 55 13.11 -28.36 10.35
CA ASP A 55 14.02 -29.34 9.74
C ASP A 55 13.63 -29.68 8.31
N HIS A 56 12.32 -29.82 8.02
CA HIS A 56 11.83 -30.05 6.66
C HIS A 56 12.18 -28.88 5.74
N ILE A 57 12.02 -27.68 6.23
CA ILE A 57 12.39 -26.45 5.52
C ILE A 57 13.89 -26.37 5.26
N ALA A 58 14.72 -26.71 6.26
CA ALA A 58 16.18 -26.73 6.09
C ALA A 58 16.64 -27.80 5.05
N ARG A 59 16.02 -29.00 5.08
CA ARG A 59 16.27 -30.04 4.07
C ARG A 59 15.85 -29.60 2.69
N PHE A 60 14.66 -29.00 2.57
CA PHE A 60 14.16 -28.48 1.30
C PHE A 60 15.15 -27.46 0.70
N ARG A 61 15.60 -26.49 1.50
CA ARG A 61 16.58 -25.51 1.08
C ARG A 61 17.88 -26.15 0.61
N ALA A 62 18.41 -27.11 1.37
CA ALA A 62 19.66 -27.78 1.03
C ALA A 62 19.56 -28.58 -0.29
N ILE A 63 18.38 -29.07 -0.65
CA ILE A 63 18.13 -29.74 -1.92
C ILE A 63 18.01 -28.71 -3.06
N LEU A 64 17.27 -27.60 -2.84
CA LEU A 64 17.15 -26.54 -3.84
C LEU A 64 18.49 -25.96 -4.26
N ASP A 65 19.41 -25.78 -3.31
CA ASP A 65 20.77 -25.25 -3.56
C ASP A 65 21.63 -26.19 -4.47
N LYS A 66 21.16 -27.42 -4.72
CA LYS A 66 21.81 -28.41 -5.60
C LYS A 66 21.13 -28.55 -6.97
N ILE A 67 20.07 -27.80 -7.23
CA ILE A 67 19.31 -27.87 -8.48
C ILE A 67 19.86 -26.82 -9.46
N ASP A 68 20.61 -27.25 -10.46
CA ASP A 68 21.21 -26.36 -11.47
C ASP A 68 20.20 -25.59 -12.34
N SER A 69 18.94 -26.05 -12.39
CA SER A 69 17.89 -25.44 -13.23
C SER A 69 17.28 -24.18 -12.61
N ILE A 70 17.58 -23.86 -11.36
CA ILE A 70 17.04 -22.71 -10.65
C ILE A 70 18.13 -21.99 -9.82
N ALA A 71 17.94 -20.69 -9.61
CA ALA A 71 18.73 -19.92 -8.64
C ALA A 71 17.82 -19.42 -7.53
N VAL A 72 18.12 -19.76 -6.28
CA VAL A 72 17.36 -19.27 -5.12
C VAL A 72 17.74 -17.83 -4.82
N MET A 73 16.80 -16.90 -4.94
CA MET A 73 17.00 -15.47 -4.71
C MET A 73 16.70 -15.09 -3.26
N LYS A 74 15.60 -15.63 -2.70
CA LYS A 74 15.19 -15.39 -1.32
C LYS A 74 14.60 -16.66 -0.72
N PHE A 75 14.98 -16.96 0.53
CA PHE A 75 14.39 -18.04 1.29
C PHE A 75 14.28 -17.62 2.76
N ARG A 76 13.11 -17.23 3.21
CA ARG A 76 12.87 -16.65 4.53
C ARG A 76 11.39 -16.60 4.88
N GLN A 77 11.05 -16.12 6.06
CA GLN A 77 9.66 -15.80 6.38
C GLN A 77 9.14 -14.68 5.47
N PRO A 78 7.86 -14.75 5.03
CA PRO A 78 7.28 -13.77 4.12
C PRO A 78 7.09 -12.41 4.79
N ARG A 79 7.40 -11.36 4.05
CA ARG A 79 7.05 -9.98 4.38
C ARG A 79 5.76 -9.60 3.64
N LEU A 80 5.12 -8.51 4.06
CA LEU A 80 3.94 -7.98 3.36
C LEU A 80 4.17 -7.83 1.85
N ARG A 81 5.30 -7.25 1.45
CA ARG A 81 5.67 -7.07 0.04
C ARG A 81 5.71 -8.37 -0.76
N ASP A 82 6.15 -9.46 -0.15
CA ASP A 82 6.25 -10.76 -0.82
C ASP A 82 4.86 -11.35 -1.06
N ARG A 83 3.96 -11.20 -0.08
CA ARG A 83 2.55 -11.65 -0.20
C ARG A 83 1.82 -10.88 -1.29
N LEU A 84 1.99 -9.56 -1.33
CA LEU A 84 1.40 -8.72 -2.36
C LEU A 84 2.01 -9.01 -3.74
N ALA A 85 3.34 -9.20 -3.82
CA ALA A 85 4.00 -9.52 -5.08
C ALA A 85 3.49 -10.84 -5.68
N ILE A 86 3.31 -11.88 -4.87
CA ILE A 86 2.74 -13.15 -5.34
C ILE A 86 1.28 -12.97 -5.78
N ARG A 87 0.48 -12.23 -5.01
CA ARG A 87 -0.94 -12.02 -5.31
C ARG A 87 -1.16 -11.27 -6.62
N HIS A 88 -0.34 -10.26 -6.90
CA HIS A 88 -0.49 -9.37 -8.04
C HIS A 88 0.51 -9.62 -9.19
N GLY A 89 1.45 -10.55 -9.01
CA GLY A 89 2.43 -10.91 -10.03
C GLY A 89 3.57 -9.91 -10.21
N ARG A 90 3.70 -8.92 -9.31
CA ARG A 90 4.75 -7.90 -9.37
C ARG A 90 5.04 -7.27 -8.01
N TYR A 91 6.26 -6.78 -7.83
CA TYR A 91 6.62 -5.98 -6.66
C TYR A 91 6.11 -4.54 -6.79
N ILE A 92 5.75 -3.95 -5.63
CA ILE A 92 5.47 -2.52 -5.54
C ILE A 92 6.77 -1.76 -5.78
N GLU A 93 6.74 -0.81 -6.69
CA GLU A 93 7.83 0.12 -6.91
C GLU A 93 8.00 1.01 -5.68
N ARG A 94 9.24 1.23 -5.28
CA ARG A 94 9.61 2.08 -4.18
C ARG A 94 10.60 3.13 -4.68
N ASP A 95 10.45 4.36 -4.22
CA ASP A 95 11.39 5.40 -4.53
C ASP A 95 12.81 5.03 -4.05
N ALA A 96 13.82 5.34 -4.86
CA ALA A 96 15.20 5.00 -4.55
C ALA A 96 15.78 5.89 -3.45
N ASP A 97 15.40 7.15 -3.45
CA ASP A 97 15.93 8.18 -2.54
C ASP A 97 15.05 8.32 -1.29
N ASP A 98 13.74 8.16 -1.43
CA ASP A 98 12.78 8.19 -0.32
C ASP A 98 12.14 6.83 -0.05
N ARG A 99 12.65 6.15 0.97
CA ARG A 99 12.17 4.80 1.37
C ARG A 99 10.74 4.77 1.88
N LYS A 100 10.12 5.91 2.20
CA LYS A 100 8.72 5.99 2.63
C LYS A 100 7.77 6.09 1.44
N THR A 101 8.25 6.44 0.24
CA THR A 101 7.43 6.65 -0.97
C THR A 101 7.31 5.37 -1.80
N PHE A 102 6.06 4.99 -2.07
CA PHE A 102 5.66 3.87 -2.93
C PHE A 102 4.93 4.40 -4.16
N ARG A 103 5.28 3.87 -5.34
CA ARG A 103 4.72 4.29 -6.63
C ARG A 103 3.79 3.25 -7.19
N PHE A 104 2.67 3.72 -7.71
CA PHE A 104 1.65 2.91 -8.39
C PHE A 104 1.19 3.62 -9.65
N ILE A 105 0.79 2.86 -10.65
CA ILE A 105 0.10 3.37 -11.82
C ILE A 105 -1.38 2.98 -11.79
N ARG A 106 -2.20 3.69 -12.56
CA ARG A 106 -3.66 3.48 -12.57
C ARG A 106 -4.08 2.04 -12.89
N SER A 107 -3.31 1.32 -13.69
CA SER A 107 -3.57 -0.11 -13.96
C SER A 107 -3.35 -1.01 -12.75
N GLU A 108 -2.75 -0.51 -11.67
CA GLU A 108 -2.40 -1.24 -10.45
C GLU A 108 -3.29 -0.90 -9.25
N LEU A 109 -4.47 -0.30 -9.47
CA LEU A 109 -5.36 0.09 -8.38
C LEU A 109 -5.69 -1.06 -7.43
N GLY A 110 -5.80 -2.30 -7.92
CA GLY A 110 -6.01 -3.47 -7.08
C GLY A 110 -4.84 -3.72 -6.11
N LEU A 111 -3.60 -3.59 -6.59
CA LEU A 111 -2.39 -3.69 -5.75
C LEU A 111 -2.30 -2.56 -4.74
N LEU A 112 -2.63 -1.32 -5.16
CA LEU A 112 -2.69 -0.15 -4.28
C LEU A 112 -3.73 -0.35 -3.16
N VAL A 113 -4.94 -0.79 -3.50
CA VAL A 113 -6.02 -1.03 -2.51
C VAL A 113 -5.58 -2.08 -1.50
N ASP A 114 -5.03 -3.21 -1.93
CA ASP A 114 -4.53 -4.24 -1.02
C ASP A 114 -3.38 -3.76 -0.15
N PHE A 115 -2.45 -2.97 -0.71
CA PHE A 115 -1.35 -2.37 0.04
C PHE A 115 -1.86 -1.42 1.14
N MET A 116 -2.75 -0.49 0.78
CA MET A 116 -3.34 0.45 1.74
C MET A 116 -4.19 -0.28 2.80
N ALA A 117 -4.96 -1.30 2.40
CA ALA A 117 -5.76 -2.08 3.35
C ALA A 117 -4.88 -2.74 4.43
N GLU A 118 -3.69 -3.20 4.08
CA GLU A 118 -2.75 -3.74 5.07
C GLU A 118 -2.16 -2.64 5.98
N LEU A 119 -1.90 -1.44 5.44
CA LEU A 119 -1.49 -0.29 6.26
C LEU A 119 -2.59 0.10 7.26
N TYR A 120 -3.85 0.06 6.84
CA TYR A 120 -5.00 0.47 7.67
C TYR A 120 -5.34 -0.51 8.81
N LYS A 121 -4.79 -1.71 8.78
CA LYS A 121 -4.92 -2.67 9.89
C LYS A 121 -4.03 -2.36 11.09
N GLN A 122 -3.11 -1.39 10.96
CA GLN A 122 -2.25 -0.97 12.05
C GLN A 122 -3.07 -0.23 13.10
N ASP A 123 -2.72 -0.44 14.37
CA ASP A 123 -3.31 0.29 15.48
C ASP A 123 -2.50 1.55 15.79
N GLY A 124 -3.19 2.56 16.34
CA GLY A 124 -2.57 3.80 16.77
C GLY A 124 -2.49 4.86 15.68
N HIS A 125 -1.58 5.80 15.88
CA HIS A 125 -1.34 6.89 14.95
C HIS A 125 -0.59 6.38 13.72
N TYR A 126 -1.14 6.62 12.53
CA TYR A 126 -0.47 6.35 11.27
C TYR A 126 -0.89 7.37 10.22
N LEU A 127 0.06 8.05 9.62
CA LEU A 127 -0.18 9.14 8.68
C LEU A 127 0.28 8.76 7.27
N VAL A 128 -0.67 8.73 6.33
CA VAL A 128 -0.45 8.39 4.93
C VAL A 128 -0.68 9.61 4.05
N GLY A 129 0.30 9.96 3.24
CA GLY A 129 0.14 10.96 2.18
C GLY A 129 -0.12 10.27 0.84
N ILE A 130 -1.08 10.76 0.05
CA ILE A 130 -1.32 10.26 -1.30
C ILE A 130 -1.23 11.38 -2.33
N ARG A 131 -0.24 11.31 -3.22
CA ARG A 131 0.00 12.18 -4.35
C ARG A 131 -0.64 11.62 -5.62
N GLY A 132 -1.02 12.49 -6.53
CA GLY A 132 -1.50 12.09 -7.85
C GLY A 132 -2.32 13.18 -8.51
N MET A 133 -2.38 13.16 -9.83
CA MET A 133 -3.17 14.09 -10.61
C MET A 133 -4.68 13.93 -10.32
N PRO A 134 -5.50 14.95 -10.63
CA PRO A 134 -6.95 14.83 -10.50
C PRO A 134 -7.49 13.63 -11.29
N ARG A 135 -8.51 12.95 -10.74
CA ARG A 135 -9.22 11.81 -11.36
C ARG A 135 -8.36 10.55 -11.59
N VAL A 136 -7.17 10.47 -11.02
CA VAL A 136 -6.32 9.26 -11.13
C VAL A 136 -6.86 8.07 -10.31
N GLY A 137 -7.75 8.30 -9.34
CA GLY A 137 -8.38 7.25 -8.53
C GLY A 137 -7.97 7.26 -7.04
N LYS A 138 -7.43 8.36 -6.52
CA LYS A 138 -6.96 8.45 -5.13
C LYS A 138 -8.07 8.15 -4.12
N THR A 139 -9.12 8.97 -4.13
CA THR A 139 -10.21 8.88 -3.15
C THR A 139 -10.93 7.54 -3.21
N GLU A 140 -11.17 7.03 -4.43
CA GLU A 140 -11.79 5.72 -4.65
C GLU A 140 -10.94 4.60 -4.05
N SER A 141 -9.61 4.68 -4.21
CA SER A 141 -8.68 3.70 -3.64
C SER A 141 -8.65 3.75 -2.13
N ILE A 142 -8.69 4.95 -1.53
CA ILE A 142 -8.74 5.12 -0.07
C ILE A 142 -9.99 4.46 0.51
N VAL A 143 -11.16 4.74 -0.08
CA VAL A 143 -12.43 4.16 0.37
C VAL A 143 -12.44 2.65 0.18
N ALA A 144 -12.01 2.15 -0.99
CA ALA A 144 -11.95 0.72 -1.25
C ALA A 144 -11.02 -0.01 -0.26
N ALA A 145 -9.85 0.57 0.04
CA ALA A 145 -8.92 0.03 1.01
C ALA A 145 -9.49 0.02 2.44
N SER A 146 -10.26 1.05 2.81
CA SER A 146 -10.94 1.11 4.11
C SER A 146 -11.95 -0.05 4.25
N VAL A 147 -12.73 -0.30 3.19
CA VAL A 147 -13.67 -1.45 3.15
C VAL A 147 -12.91 -2.78 3.24
N CYS A 148 -11.83 -2.96 2.48
CA CYS A 148 -11.01 -4.17 2.52
C CYS A 148 -10.34 -4.40 3.89
N ALA A 149 -10.02 -3.33 4.61
CA ALA A 149 -9.50 -3.38 5.98
C ALA A 149 -10.59 -3.60 7.04
N SER A 150 -11.87 -3.63 6.66
CA SER A 150 -13.04 -3.65 7.56
C SER A 150 -13.05 -2.47 8.54
N LYS A 151 -12.54 -1.29 8.11
CA LYS A 151 -12.51 -0.05 8.88
C LYS A 151 -13.63 0.89 8.39
N ARG A 152 -14.16 1.71 9.29
CA ARG A 152 -15.03 2.84 8.95
C ARG A 152 -14.18 3.99 8.44
N TRP A 153 -14.76 4.92 7.70
CA TRP A 153 -14.05 6.11 7.22
C TRP A 153 -14.91 7.35 7.31
N SER A 154 -14.26 8.50 7.47
CA SER A 154 -14.92 9.80 7.50
C SER A 154 -14.10 10.82 6.71
N PHE A 155 -14.78 11.53 5.82
CA PHE A 155 -14.20 12.69 5.16
C PHE A 155 -14.23 13.88 6.11
N ILE A 156 -13.05 14.39 6.45
CA ILE A 156 -12.90 15.66 7.18
C ILE A 156 -13.03 16.83 6.20
N SER A 157 -12.44 16.64 4.99
CA SER A 157 -12.57 17.52 3.85
C SER A 157 -12.56 16.71 2.56
N SER A 158 -13.26 17.18 1.50
CA SER A 158 -13.30 16.52 0.20
C SER A 158 -13.77 17.47 -0.90
N THR A 159 -13.15 17.39 -2.06
CA THR A 159 -13.62 18.02 -3.30
C THR A 159 -14.74 17.20 -3.94
N LEU A 160 -14.71 15.87 -3.84
CA LEU A 160 -15.69 14.97 -4.47
C LEU A 160 -17.08 15.08 -3.83
N LEU A 161 -17.15 15.22 -2.51
CA LEU A 161 -18.41 15.34 -1.78
C LEU A 161 -18.88 16.80 -1.65
N ARG A 162 -19.11 17.47 -2.77
CA ARG A 162 -19.58 18.86 -2.83
C ARG A 162 -18.77 19.82 -1.95
N GLN A 163 -17.44 19.64 -1.94
CA GLN A 163 -16.52 20.46 -1.14
C GLN A 163 -16.84 20.41 0.36
N THR A 164 -17.02 19.21 0.87
CA THR A 164 -17.26 19.00 2.30
C THR A 164 -16.11 19.59 3.12
N VAL A 165 -16.47 20.43 4.10
CA VAL A 165 -15.57 21.00 5.10
C VAL A 165 -16.24 20.79 6.45
N ARG A 166 -15.78 19.82 7.21
CA ARG A 166 -16.35 19.49 8.52
C ARG A 166 -15.77 20.39 9.61
N THR A 167 -16.56 20.61 10.65
CA THR A 167 -16.17 21.41 11.81
C THR A 167 -16.26 20.64 13.13
N HIS A 168 -16.75 19.41 13.11
CA HIS A 168 -16.85 18.52 14.28
C HIS A 168 -16.94 17.05 13.85
N LEU A 169 -16.58 16.14 14.75
CA LEU A 169 -16.83 14.70 14.66
C LEU A 169 -18.05 14.33 15.50
N SER A 170 -18.73 13.25 15.12
CA SER A 170 -19.68 12.59 16.01
C SER A 170 -18.95 11.74 17.05
N GLU A 171 -19.61 11.43 18.16
CA GLU A 171 -19.03 10.55 19.21
C GLU A 171 -18.65 9.17 18.67
N GLU A 172 -19.40 8.64 17.68
CA GLU A 172 -19.15 7.35 17.07
C GLU A 172 -17.89 7.32 16.18
N GLU A 173 -17.40 8.47 15.73
CA GLU A 173 -16.20 8.58 14.89
C GLU A 173 -14.92 8.69 15.71
N VAL A 174 -15.03 8.98 17.00
CA VAL A 174 -13.86 9.12 17.90
C VAL A 174 -13.44 7.74 18.38
N ASN A 175 -12.86 6.94 17.47
CA ASN A 175 -12.34 5.61 17.80
C ASN A 175 -11.20 5.20 16.86
N ASN A 176 -10.44 4.16 17.24
CA ASN A 176 -9.28 3.66 16.50
C ASN A 176 -9.66 2.85 15.24
N ASP A 177 -10.95 2.53 15.04
CA ASP A 177 -11.45 1.80 13.88
C ASP A 177 -11.85 2.72 12.73
N HIS A 178 -11.65 4.02 12.90
CA HIS A 178 -11.93 5.02 11.89
C HIS A 178 -10.67 5.41 11.10
N ILE A 179 -10.86 5.64 9.81
CA ILE A 179 -9.88 6.23 8.91
C ILE A 179 -10.37 7.63 8.56
N PHE A 180 -9.55 8.63 8.83
CA PHE A 180 -9.88 10.02 8.54
C PHE A 180 -9.24 10.44 7.21
N ILE A 181 -10.08 10.95 6.29
CA ILE A 181 -9.66 11.37 4.95
C ILE A 181 -9.69 12.89 4.88
N ILE A 182 -8.54 13.48 4.59
CA ILE A 182 -8.31 14.92 4.55
C ILE A 182 -7.85 15.28 3.14
N ASP A 183 -8.61 16.14 2.46
CA ASP A 183 -8.19 16.77 1.22
C ASP A 183 -7.33 18.01 1.56
N GLY A 184 -6.04 17.97 1.28
CA GLY A 184 -5.10 19.02 1.60
C GLY A 184 -5.43 20.36 0.93
N ILE A 185 -5.96 20.33 -0.31
CA ILE A 185 -6.37 21.55 -1.02
C ILE A 185 -7.57 22.20 -0.33
N VAL A 186 -8.60 21.40 -0.03
CA VAL A 186 -9.83 21.91 0.61
C VAL A 186 -9.56 22.41 2.02
N SER A 187 -8.77 21.66 2.79
CA SER A 187 -8.45 21.97 4.17
C SER A 187 -7.59 23.23 4.33
N THR A 188 -6.83 23.61 3.31
CA THR A 188 -5.96 24.80 3.35
C THR A 188 -6.64 26.02 2.72
N MET A 189 -7.16 25.87 1.49
CA MET A 189 -7.67 27.01 0.71
C MET A 189 -9.09 27.46 1.10
N ARG A 190 -9.90 26.57 1.68
CA ARG A 190 -11.34 26.84 1.98
C ARG A 190 -11.70 26.62 3.45
N SER A 191 -10.72 26.53 4.32
CA SER A 191 -10.93 26.20 5.72
C SER A 191 -11.38 27.39 6.55
N THR A 192 -12.38 27.17 7.40
CA THR A 192 -12.70 28.06 8.51
C THR A 192 -11.77 27.76 9.70
N GLU A 193 -11.67 28.68 10.66
CA GLU A 193 -10.91 28.44 11.90
C GLU A 193 -11.37 27.17 12.62
N LYS A 194 -12.68 26.92 12.68
CA LYS A 194 -13.26 25.70 13.27
C LYS A 194 -12.82 24.43 12.55
N HIS A 195 -12.71 24.49 11.23
CA HIS A 195 -12.22 23.36 10.45
C HIS A 195 -10.73 23.08 10.73
N ARG A 196 -9.92 24.13 10.82
CA ARG A 196 -8.47 24.00 11.14
C ARG A 196 -8.26 23.37 12.51
N LEU A 197 -9.04 23.79 13.51
CA LEU A 197 -9.02 23.16 14.84
C LEU A 197 -9.41 21.68 14.76
N LEU A 198 -10.46 21.34 14.01
CA LEU A 198 -10.83 19.94 13.82
C LEU A 198 -9.73 19.11 13.14
N VAL A 199 -9.10 19.62 12.07
CA VAL A 199 -7.98 18.94 11.41
C VAL A 199 -6.83 18.71 12.40
N HIS A 200 -6.46 19.74 13.18
CA HIS A 200 -5.43 19.62 14.20
C HIS A 200 -5.77 18.53 15.24
N ASP A 201 -7.03 18.48 15.72
CA ASP A 201 -7.45 17.46 16.68
C ASP A 201 -7.40 16.06 16.06
N VAL A 202 -7.92 15.90 14.84
CA VAL A 202 -7.88 14.63 14.08
C VAL A 202 -6.43 14.16 13.87
N MET A 203 -5.52 15.05 13.52
CA MET A 203 -4.11 14.69 13.29
C MET A 203 -3.44 14.11 14.53
N ARG A 204 -3.88 14.47 15.74
CA ARG A 204 -3.37 13.96 17.02
C ARG A 204 -4.05 12.67 17.49
N MET A 205 -5.17 12.27 16.88
CA MET A 205 -5.88 11.06 17.29
C MET A 205 -5.05 9.80 17.02
N PRO A 206 -5.15 8.76 17.87
CA PRO A 206 -4.51 7.46 17.65
C PRO A 206 -5.29 6.62 16.60
N ALA A 207 -5.38 7.11 15.38
CA ALA A 207 -6.08 6.51 14.27
C ALA A 207 -5.29 6.69 12.98
N VAL A 208 -5.67 5.99 11.92
CA VAL A 208 -5.10 6.18 10.58
C VAL A 208 -5.67 7.45 9.95
N LYS A 209 -4.80 8.30 9.43
CA LYS A 209 -5.15 9.49 8.64
C LYS A 209 -4.57 9.37 7.25
N VAL A 210 -5.37 9.75 6.25
CA VAL A 210 -4.94 9.79 4.85
C VAL A 210 -5.12 11.22 4.34
N VAL A 211 -4.02 11.84 3.92
CA VAL A 211 -4.02 13.20 3.38
C VAL A 211 -3.80 13.11 1.87
N GLU A 212 -4.82 13.52 1.11
CA GLU A 212 -4.67 13.78 -0.31
C GLU A 212 -3.95 15.11 -0.53
N HIS A 213 -3.09 15.18 -1.53
CA HIS A 213 -2.26 16.36 -1.81
C HIS A 213 -1.41 16.82 -0.62
N PRO A 214 -0.58 15.93 -0.05
CA PRO A 214 0.20 16.23 1.15
C PRO A 214 1.16 17.41 0.97
N ASP A 215 1.71 17.62 -0.23
CA ASP A 215 2.61 18.74 -0.50
C ASP A 215 1.94 20.12 -0.34
N ILE A 216 0.63 20.21 -0.67
CA ILE A 216 -0.15 21.44 -0.46
C ILE A 216 -0.51 21.57 1.02
N PHE A 217 -0.87 20.45 1.66
CA PHE A 217 -1.21 20.43 3.07
C PHE A 217 -0.07 20.95 3.95
N VAL A 218 1.16 20.49 3.74
CA VAL A 218 2.31 20.89 4.57
C VAL A 218 2.74 22.35 4.35
N ARG A 219 2.50 22.94 3.17
CA ARG A 219 2.81 24.36 2.92
C ARG A 219 2.01 25.32 3.80
N GLU A 220 0.81 24.93 4.17
CA GLU A 220 -0.18 25.79 4.84
C GLU A 220 -0.47 25.35 6.27
N THR A 221 0.25 24.35 6.78
CA THR A 221 0.08 23.80 8.13
C THR A 221 1.42 23.71 8.87
N GLU A 222 1.39 23.29 10.13
CA GLU A 222 2.58 23.07 10.95
C GLU A 222 3.28 21.73 10.68
N TYR A 223 2.74 20.88 9.76
CA TYR A 223 3.27 19.55 9.45
C TYR A 223 4.31 19.62 8.34
N GLU A 224 5.20 18.63 8.36
CA GLU A 224 6.23 18.43 7.35
C GLU A 224 6.03 17.09 6.61
N LEU A 225 6.64 16.92 5.43
CA LEU A 225 6.56 15.64 4.70
C LEU A 225 7.21 14.50 5.49
N ASP A 226 8.15 14.81 6.37
CA ASP A 226 8.82 13.84 7.23
C ASP A 226 7.91 13.27 8.34
N ASP A 227 6.82 13.96 8.69
CA ASP A 227 5.82 13.47 9.64
C ASP A 227 4.99 12.32 9.07
N PHE A 228 4.97 12.14 7.76
CA PHE A 228 4.24 11.04 7.14
C PHE A 228 4.99 9.71 7.30
N ASP A 229 4.28 8.69 7.77
CA ASP A 229 4.82 7.32 7.89
C ASP A 229 4.94 6.62 6.54
N CYS A 230 4.06 6.97 5.61
CA CYS A 230 4.01 6.41 4.26
C CYS A 230 3.55 7.46 3.25
N MET A 231 4.24 7.52 2.11
CA MET A 231 3.86 8.33 0.96
C MET A 231 3.51 7.43 -0.21
N ILE A 232 2.43 7.74 -0.90
CA ILE A 232 1.95 7.02 -2.08
C ILE A 232 1.91 7.99 -3.25
N GLU A 233 2.53 7.62 -4.36
CA GLU A 233 2.40 8.31 -5.65
C GLU A 233 1.55 7.45 -6.57
N LEU A 234 0.35 7.95 -6.93
CA LEU A 234 -0.51 7.33 -7.91
C LEU A 234 -0.48 8.13 -9.21
N ARG A 235 -0.03 7.48 -10.28
CA ARG A 235 0.16 8.04 -11.62
C ARG A 235 -0.78 7.39 -12.62
N ASN A 236 -1.07 8.06 -13.74
CA ASN A 236 -1.80 7.41 -14.84
C ASN A 236 -0.92 6.37 -15.54
N ASP A 237 0.37 6.69 -15.73
CA ASP A 237 1.39 5.84 -16.35
C ASP A 237 2.77 6.05 -15.69
N GLU A 238 3.75 5.21 -16.04
CA GLU A 238 5.10 5.23 -15.45
C GLU A 238 5.88 6.54 -15.72
N GLY A 239 5.57 7.22 -16.82
CA GLY A 239 6.25 8.46 -17.25
C GLY A 239 5.66 9.73 -16.66
N GLU A 240 4.49 9.67 -16.02
CA GLU A 240 3.81 10.86 -15.51
C GLU A 240 4.59 11.50 -14.36
N LYS A 241 4.76 12.83 -14.47
CA LYS A 241 5.27 13.66 -13.37
C LYS A 241 4.11 14.33 -12.66
N ILE A 242 4.02 14.13 -11.35
CA ILE A 242 3.02 14.81 -10.52
C ILE A 242 3.48 16.25 -10.33
N SER A 243 2.71 17.22 -10.85
CA SER A 243 2.95 18.66 -10.69
C SER A 243 1.69 19.32 -10.14
N TYR A 244 1.85 20.12 -9.12
CA TYR A 244 0.76 20.86 -8.48
C TYR A 244 0.58 22.27 -9.06
N ASP A 245 1.51 22.77 -9.91
CA ASP A 245 1.44 24.11 -10.52
C ASP A 245 0.18 24.29 -11.38
N VAL A 246 -0.26 23.23 -12.04
CA VAL A 246 -1.48 23.23 -12.87
C VAL A 246 -2.76 23.27 -12.00
N LEU A 247 -2.72 22.75 -10.79
CA LEU A 247 -3.86 22.75 -9.89
C LEU A 247 -4.12 24.14 -9.32
N GLU A 248 -3.07 24.90 -9.00
CA GLU A 248 -3.18 26.28 -8.52
C GLU A 248 -3.80 27.21 -9.57
N SER A 249 -3.46 27.05 -10.85
CA SER A 249 -4.03 27.84 -11.95
C SER A 249 -5.46 27.44 -12.33
N GLY A 250 -5.84 26.17 -12.15
CA GLY A 250 -7.19 25.65 -12.47
C GLY A 250 -8.26 26.07 -11.49
N PHE A 251 -7.91 26.29 -10.23
CA PHE A 251 -8.87 26.72 -9.18
C PHE A 251 -9.25 28.19 -9.28
N SER A 252 -8.39 29.05 -9.85
CA SER A 252 -8.72 30.45 -10.07
C SER A 252 -9.73 30.70 -11.20
N SER A 253 -9.98 29.72 -12.07
CA SER A 253 -10.89 29.83 -13.21
C SER A 253 -12.32 29.28 -12.94
N PHE A 254 -12.56 28.61 -11.82
CA PHE A 254 -13.89 28.07 -11.46
C PHE A 254 -14.73 28.97 -10.54
N ASP A 255 -14.24 30.12 -10.15
CA ASP A 255 -14.95 31.05 -9.25
C ASP A 255 -15.83 32.10 -9.98
N ILE A 256 -16.13 31.89 -11.28
CA ILE A 256 -17.04 32.81 -12.02
C ILE A 256 -18.05 31.95 -12.79
N SER A 257 -19.09 31.51 -12.09
CA SER A 257 -20.46 31.37 -12.62
C SER A 257 -21.41 30.83 -11.57
#